data_176705c251293256098623b8acf2fd11
#
_entry.id   176705c251293256098623b8acf2fd11
#
_cell.length_a   1.000
_cell.length_b   1.000
_cell.length_c   1.000
_cell.angle_alpha   90.00
_cell.angle_beta   90.00
_cell.angle_gamma   90.00
#
_symmetry.space_group_name_H-M   'P 1'
#
loop_
_entity.id
_entity.type
_entity.pdbx_description
1 polymer ?
#
loop_
_entity_poly.entity_id
_entity_poly.type
_entity_poly.pdbx_seq_one_letter_code
_entity_poly.pdbx_strand_id
1 'polypeptide(L)'
;MKGIQPFLPNYAYGTVSLKDFLFGTLWRQDQGVYGVGFIVINTLISVFGALLLAFPISVLTALFIVKIAPKPIKPFMKTVVELLASIPSVVYGVFAAGVITTLVKTLAAYSGVSTAGGSSLLAVILLLAIMIFPTITSLSITAIEAVDRDLELGSLALGATATQTHFKVVLTSAKSGIFAGAILGIGRAFGEATAVAMVAGNKLFGPTFNLFDITRTLPST
;
A
#
# COMPACT_ATOMS: atom_id res chain seq x y z
N MET A 1 -7.53 -20.21 -16.00
CA MET A 1 -8.26 -20.21 -17.29
C MET A 1 -9.71 -19.68 -17.22
N LYS A 2 -10.27 -19.35 -16.04
CA LYS A 2 -11.66 -18.85 -15.93
C LYS A 2 -11.89 -17.49 -16.61
N GLY A 3 -10.88 -16.65 -16.81
CA GLY A 3 -11.01 -15.33 -17.45
C GLY A 3 -11.19 -15.35 -18.98
N ILE A 4 -10.89 -16.48 -19.64
CA ILE A 4 -11.03 -16.60 -21.10
C ILE A 4 -12.37 -17.22 -21.48
N GLN A 5 -13.01 -17.99 -20.57
CA GLN A 5 -14.28 -18.67 -20.85
C GLN A 5 -15.39 -17.77 -21.39
N PRO A 6 -15.58 -16.52 -20.87
CA PRO A 6 -16.63 -15.62 -21.36
C PRO A 6 -16.45 -15.18 -22.82
N PHE A 7 -15.26 -15.32 -23.39
CA PHE A 7 -14.94 -14.94 -24.77
C PHE A 7 -15.03 -16.13 -25.77
N LEU A 8 -15.32 -17.33 -25.28
CA LEU A 8 -15.48 -18.50 -26.12
C LEU A 8 -16.87 -18.53 -26.74
N PRO A 9 -17.01 -18.94 -28.03
CA PRO A 9 -18.29 -18.94 -28.78
C PRO A 9 -19.37 -19.84 -28.17
N ASN A 10 -19.01 -20.81 -27.32
CA ASN A 10 -19.92 -21.76 -26.70
C ASN A 10 -20.15 -21.49 -25.20
N TYR A 11 -19.87 -20.28 -24.74
CA TYR A 11 -20.13 -19.91 -23.32
C TYR A 11 -21.64 -19.84 -23.06
N ALA A 12 -22.11 -20.50 -21.98
CA ALA A 12 -23.54 -20.67 -21.69
C ALA A 12 -24.34 -19.38 -21.54
N TYR A 13 -23.68 -18.26 -21.20
CA TYR A 13 -24.29 -16.94 -20.98
C TYR A 13 -24.05 -15.93 -22.13
N GLY A 14 -23.51 -16.41 -23.27
CA GLY A 14 -23.16 -15.56 -24.42
C GLY A 14 -21.74 -14.99 -24.33
N THR A 15 -21.30 -14.37 -25.44
CA THR A 15 -19.97 -13.74 -25.52
C THR A 15 -19.96 -12.37 -24.85
N VAL A 16 -19.00 -12.14 -23.96
CA VAL A 16 -18.79 -10.82 -23.33
C VAL A 16 -17.93 -9.97 -24.27
N SER A 17 -18.38 -8.75 -24.57
CA SER A 17 -17.57 -7.78 -25.31
C SER A 17 -16.30 -7.42 -24.52
N LEU A 18 -15.15 -7.31 -25.18
CA LEU A 18 -13.88 -6.88 -24.56
C LEU A 18 -14.03 -5.51 -23.87
N LYS A 19 -14.84 -4.62 -24.45
CA LYS A 19 -15.14 -3.29 -23.89
C LYS A 19 -15.92 -3.42 -22.59
N ASP A 20 -16.94 -4.27 -22.53
CA ASP A 20 -17.75 -4.49 -21.33
C ASP A 20 -16.95 -5.18 -20.24
N PHE A 21 -16.03 -6.06 -20.63
CA PHE A 21 -15.09 -6.68 -19.69
C PHE A 21 -14.13 -5.67 -19.07
N LEU A 22 -13.49 -4.82 -19.88
CA LEU A 22 -12.49 -3.86 -19.38
C LEU A 22 -13.09 -2.67 -18.63
N PHE A 23 -14.25 -2.20 -19.04
CA PHE A 23 -14.88 -0.98 -18.47
C PHE A 23 -16.15 -1.27 -17.65
N GLY A 24 -16.60 -2.52 -17.59
CA GLY A 24 -17.77 -2.90 -16.83
C GLY A 24 -17.62 -2.63 -15.32
N THR A 25 -18.72 -2.25 -14.69
CA THR A 25 -18.80 -1.87 -13.27
C THR A 25 -19.45 -2.94 -12.40
N LEU A 26 -19.79 -4.11 -12.97
CA LEU A 26 -20.46 -5.22 -12.31
C LEU A 26 -19.71 -6.52 -12.56
N TRP A 27 -19.59 -7.30 -11.47
CA TRP A 27 -19.04 -8.65 -11.52
C TRP A 27 -20.04 -9.64 -10.92
N ARG A 28 -20.82 -10.31 -11.77
CA ARG A 28 -21.80 -11.35 -11.38
C ARG A 28 -21.63 -12.58 -12.21
N GLN A 29 -21.10 -13.64 -11.60
CA GLN A 29 -20.88 -14.93 -12.27
C GLN A 29 -22.21 -15.65 -12.58
N ASP A 30 -23.21 -15.48 -11.73
CA ASP A 30 -24.56 -16.02 -11.87
C ASP A 30 -25.34 -15.46 -13.06
N GLN A 31 -25.03 -14.24 -13.49
CA GLN A 31 -25.66 -13.55 -14.63
C GLN A 31 -24.76 -13.44 -15.86
N GLY A 32 -23.55 -14.04 -15.81
CA GLY A 32 -22.60 -13.98 -16.92
C GLY A 32 -22.04 -12.58 -17.20
N VAL A 33 -22.14 -11.65 -16.23
CA VAL A 33 -21.62 -10.27 -16.35
C VAL A 33 -20.25 -10.21 -15.72
N TYR A 34 -19.24 -9.83 -16.50
CA TYR A 34 -17.84 -9.76 -16.08
C TYR A 34 -17.27 -8.38 -16.43
N GLY A 35 -17.20 -7.49 -15.44
CA GLY A 35 -16.59 -6.16 -15.60
C GLY A 35 -15.45 -5.99 -14.60
N VAL A 36 -14.22 -5.76 -15.07
CA VAL A 36 -13.05 -5.55 -14.21
C VAL A 36 -12.74 -4.07 -13.96
N GLY A 37 -13.37 -3.16 -14.68
CA GLY A 37 -13.06 -1.73 -14.62
C GLY A 37 -13.11 -1.15 -13.21
N PHE A 38 -14.16 -1.43 -12.44
CA PHE A 38 -14.28 -0.95 -11.08
C PHE A 38 -13.23 -1.56 -10.13
N ILE A 39 -12.82 -2.81 -10.38
CA ILE A 39 -11.81 -3.51 -9.58
C ILE A 39 -10.44 -2.86 -9.79
N VAL A 40 -10.11 -2.48 -11.02
CA VAL A 40 -8.89 -1.73 -11.35
C VAL A 40 -8.87 -0.39 -10.61
N ILE A 41 -9.96 0.37 -10.66
CA ILE A 41 -10.07 1.67 -10.00
C ILE A 41 -9.91 1.50 -8.48
N ASN A 42 -10.58 0.53 -7.87
CA ASN A 42 -10.46 0.28 -6.43
C ASN A 42 -9.02 -0.11 -6.05
N THR A 43 -8.34 -0.92 -6.88
CA THR A 43 -6.94 -1.29 -6.67
C THR A 43 -6.03 -0.06 -6.68
N LEU A 44 -6.20 0.81 -7.68
CA LEU A 44 -5.44 2.06 -7.78
C LEU A 44 -5.67 2.95 -6.55
N ILE A 45 -6.94 3.17 -6.15
CA ILE A 45 -7.27 3.97 -4.97
C ILE A 45 -6.63 3.37 -3.70
N SER A 46 -6.71 2.05 -3.53
CA SER A 46 -6.14 1.37 -2.36
C SER A 46 -4.62 1.51 -2.31
N VAL A 47 -3.93 1.27 -3.43
CA VAL A 47 -2.46 1.31 -3.50
C VAL A 47 -1.94 2.73 -3.35
N PHE A 48 -2.53 3.71 -4.07
CA PHE A 48 -2.11 5.11 -3.93
C PHE A 48 -2.47 5.70 -2.58
N GLY A 49 -3.62 5.33 -2.00
CA GLY A 49 -3.98 5.70 -0.63
C GLY A 49 -2.99 5.16 0.40
N ALA A 50 -2.59 3.89 0.26
CA ALA A 50 -1.57 3.27 1.10
C ALA A 50 -0.20 3.95 0.95
N LEU A 51 0.21 4.26 -0.28
CA LEU A 51 1.47 4.95 -0.55
C LEU A 51 1.48 6.35 0.07
N LEU A 52 0.39 7.11 -0.06
CA LEU A 52 0.28 8.46 0.50
C LEU A 52 0.49 8.48 2.01
N LEU A 53 0.04 7.44 2.71
CA LEU A 53 0.25 7.28 4.15
C LEU A 53 1.65 6.75 4.47
N ALA A 54 2.07 5.67 3.81
CA ALA A 54 3.30 4.97 4.15
C ALA A 54 4.56 5.73 3.72
N PHE A 55 4.57 6.37 2.55
CA PHE A 55 5.76 6.98 1.97
C PHE A 55 6.38 8.06 2.86
N PRO A 56 5.65 9.11 3.31
CA PRO A 56 6.23 10.14 4.15
C PRO A 56 6.73 9.58 5.49
N ILE A 57 5.96 8.67 6.10
CA ILE A 57 6.34 8.04 7.38
C ILE A 57 7.60 7.21 7.20
N SER A 58 7.71 6.42 6.12
CA SER A 58 8.88 5.59 5.82
C SER A 58 10.14 6.41 5.62
N VAL A 59 10.06 7.50 4.84
CA VAL A 59 11.21 8.36 4.56
C VAL A 59 11.68 9.09 5.82
N LEU A 60 10.74 9.62 6.61
CA LEU A 60 11.07 10.28 7.88
C LEU A 60 11.66 9.29 8.89
N THR A 61 11.13 8.08 8.96
CA THR A 61 11.69 7.01 9.82
C THR A 61 13.10 6.64 9.39
N ALA A 62 13.35 6.47 8.09
CA ALA A 62 14.68 6.19 7.55
C ALA A 62 15.67 7.32 7.88
N LEU A 63 15.27 8.57 7.66
CA LEU A 63 16.08 9.74 7.99
C LEU A 63 16.38 9.79 9.50
N PHE A 64 15.39 9.55 10.34
CA PHE A 64 15.56 9.49 11.79
C PHE A 64 16.59 8.42 12.17
N ILE A 65 16.44 7.20 11.67
CA ILE A 65 17.34 6.07 11.97
C ILE A 65 18.78 6.39 11.57
N VAL A 66 18.99 6.93 10.36
CA VAL A 66 20.33 7.13 9.82
C VAL A 66 21.02 8.35 10.42
N LYS A 67 20.31 9.49 10.56
CA LYS A 67 20.94 10.79 10.87
C LYS A 67 20.71 11.27 12.30
N ILE A 68 19.60 10.88 12.95
CA ILE A 68 19.19 11.47 14.23
C ILE A 68 19.35 10.49 15.38
N ALA A 69 19.02 9.21 15.19
CA ALA A 69 19.02 8.22 16.25
C ALA A 69 20.39 8.05 16.91
N PRO A 70 20.46 7.86 18.24
CA PRO A 70 21.69 7.58 18.95
C PRO A 70 22.39 6.30 18.44
N LYS A 71 23.72 6.32 18.42
CA LYS A 71 24.54 5.20 17.90
C LYS A 71 24.12 3.81 18.40
N PRO A 72 23.81 3.57 19.69
CA PRO A 72 23.44 2.24 20.17
C PRO A 72 22.04 1.78 19.69
N ILE A 73 21.14 2.72 19.36
CA ILE A 73 19.76 2.42 18.98
C ILE A 73 19.62 2.15 17.47
N LYS A 74 20.51 2.72 16.63
CA LYS A 74 20.47 2.56 15.17
C LYS A 74 20.41 1.10 14.71
N PRO A 75 21.31 0.20 15.13
CA PRO A 75 21.28 -1.18 14.67
C PRO A 75 20.01 -1.90 15.10
N PHE A 76 19.52 -1.65 16.31
CA PHE A 76 18.28 -2.23 16.79
C PHE A 76 17.08 -1.81 15.92
N MET A 77 16.95 -0.51 15.61
CA MET A 77 15.86 -0.01 14.75
C MET A 77 15.93 -0.59 13.33
N LYS A 78 17.12 -0.72 12.75
CA LYS A 78 17.29 -1.38 11.45
C LYS A 78 16.83 -2.83 11.48
N THR A 79 17.26 -3.58 12.49
CA THR A 79 16.84 -4.98 12.66
C THR A 79 15.31 -5.09 12.80
N VAL A 80 14.67 -4.18 13.54
CA VAL A 80 13.21 -4.16 13.66
C VAL A 80 12.54 -3.94 12.30
N VAL A 81 13.03 -2.99 11.48
CA VAL A 81 12.49 -2.74 10.13
C VAL A 81 12.67 -3.97 9.24
N GLU A 82 13.83 -4.63 9.29
CA GLU A 82 14.11 -5.84 8.52
C GLU A 82 13.21 -7.01 8.94
N LEU A 83 13.02 -7.20 10.24
CA LEU A 83 12.09 -8.20 10.78
C LEU A 83 10.66 -7.95 10.31
N LEU A 84 10.18 -6.70 10.37
CA LEU A 84 8.86 -6.34 9.84
C LEU A 84 8.75 -6.62 8.33
N ALA A 85 9.80 -6.34 7.55
CA ALA A 85 9.80 -6.62 6.11
C ALA A 85 9.72 -8.12 5.79
N SER A 86 10.21 -8.99 6.68
CA SER A 86 10.25 -10.45 6.52
C SER A 86 8.96 -11.16 6.94
N ILE A 87 8.03 -10.48 7.61
CA ILE A 87 6.76 -11.08 8.04
C ILE A 87 5.94 -11.51 6.81
N PRO A 88 5.43 -12.76 6.75
CA PRO A 88 4.55 -13.22 5.70
C PRO A 88 3.26 -12.39 5.62
N SER A 89 2.80 -12.07 4.42
CA SER A 89 1.61 -11.22 4.19
C SER A 89 0.34 -11.75 4.85
N VAL A 90 0.18 -13.08 4.92
CA VAL A 90 -0.95 -13.73 5.59
C VAL A 90 -1.06 -13.31 7.07
N VAL A 91 0.08 -13.15 7.76
CA VAL A 91 0.10 -12.71 9.17
C VAL A 91 -0.43 -11.28 9.29
N TYR A 92 -0.04 -10.40 8.37
CA TYR A 92 -0.61 -9.06 8.28
C TYR A 92 -2.12 -9.09 8.01
N GLY A 93 -2.60 -10.01 7.15
CA GLY A 93 -4.00 -10.18 6.85
C GLY A 93 -4.82 -10.62 8.07
N VAL A 94 -4.34 -11.61 8.82
CA VAL A 94 -5.00 -12.08 10.06
C VAL A 94 -5.03 -10.97 11.12
N PHE A 95 -3.91 -10.27 11.31
CA PHE A 95 -3.84 -9.11 12.20
C PHE A 95 -4.84 -8.03 11.78
N ALA A 96 -4.90 -7.71 10.50
CA ALA A 96 -5.80 -6.70 9.98
C ALA A 96 -7.28 -7.09 10.15
N ALA A 97 -7.62 -8.34 9.89
CA ALA A 97 -8.98 -8.86 10.07
C ALA A 97 -9.45 -8.79 11.53
N GLY A 98 -8.54 -8.88 12.52
CA GLY A 98 -8.87 -8.71 13.93
C GLY A 98 -8.82 -7.28 14.43
N VAL A 99 -7.70 -6.59 14.19
CA VAL A 99 -7.39 -5.28 14.81
C VAL A 99 -7.82 -4.12 13.92
N ILE A 100 -7.42 -4.13 12.64
CA ILE A 100 -7.70 -2.99 11.74
C ILE A 100 -9.20 -2.88 11.46
N THR A 101 -9.89 -4.01 11.19
CA THR A 101 -11.34 -3.98 10.96
C THR A 101 -12.10 -3.49 12.18
N THR A 102 -11.67 -3.89 13.38
CA THR A 102 -12.27 -3.41 14.64
C THR A 102 -12.05 -1.92 14.81
N LEU A 103 -10.85 -1.41 14.54
CA LEU A 103 -10.53 0.01 14.56
C LEU A 103 -11.41 0.79 13.58
N VAL A 104 -11.50 0.32 12.34
CA VAL A 104 -12.32 0.96 11.29
C VAL A 104 -13.81 0.94 11.66
N LYS A 105 -14.31 -0.16 12.21
CA LYS A 105 -15.69 -0.25 12.72
C LYS A 105 -15.96 0.80 13.80
N THR A 106 -15.04 0.97 14.74
CA THR A 106 -15.17 1.98 15.81
C THR A 106 -15.15 3.40 15.23
N LEU A 107 -14.24 3.71 14.31
CA LEU A 107 -14.17 5.01 13.65
C LEU A 107 -15.44 5.32 12.86
N ALA A 108 -15.98 4.34 12.13
CA ALA A 108 -17.22 4.48 11.39
C ALA A 108 -18.41 4.76 12.31
N ALA A 109 -18.48 4.07 13.45
CA ALA A 109 -19.53 4.31 14.45
C ALA A 109 -19.51 5.74 14.99
N TYR A 110 -18.33 6.29 15.27
CA TYR A 110 -18.19 7.72 15.65
C TYR A 110 -18.62 8.69 14.55
N SER A 111 -18.48 8.28 13.28
CA SER A 111 -18.90 9.07 12.11
C SER A 111 -20.37 8.86 11.73
N GLY A 112 -21.13 8.03 12.47
CA GLY A 112 -22.51 7.70 12.18
C GLY A 112 -22.70 6.83 10.92
N VAL A 113 -21.65 6.16 10.46
CA VAL A 113 -21.66 5.31 9.25
C VAL A 113 -21.63 3.84 9.67
N SER A 114 -22.48 3.00 9.07
CA SER A 114 -22.45 1.56 9.26
C SER A 114 -21.41 0.92 8.32
N THR A 115 -20.67 -0.07 8.84
CA THR A 115 -19.71 -0.85 8.04
C THR A 115 -20.08 -2.34 8.10
N ALA A 116 -19.71 -3.10 7.07
CA ALA A 116 -19.82 -4.56 7.05
C ALA A 116 -18.75 -5.20 7.95
N GLY A 117 -18.93 -5.15 9.28
CA GLY A 117 -17.96 -5.69 10.23
C GLY A 117 -16.61 -4.98 10.30
N GLY A 118 -16.45 -3.82 9.65
CA GLY A 118 -15.18 -3.09 9.51
C GLY A 118 -14.41 -3.41 8.23
N SER A 119 -14.84 -4.42 7.46
CA SER A 119 -14.29 -4.66 6.11
C SER A 119 -14.61 -3.47 5.21
N SER A 120 -13.59 -2.85 4.62
CA SER A 120 -13.77 -1.58 3.92
C SER A 120 -12.53 -1.20 3.10
N LEU A 121 -12.70 -0.21 2.22
CA LEU A 121 -11.60 0.39 1.48
C LEU A 121 -10.52 0.97 2.43
N LEU A 122 -10.94 1.61 3.53
CA LEU A 122 -10.01 2.14 4.53
C LEU A 122 -9.19 1.02 5.19
N ALA A 123 -9.82 -0.12 5.53
CA ALA A 123 -9.10 -1.26 6.10
C ALA A 123 -8.03 -1.80 5.14
N VAL A 124 -8.34 -1.87 3.84
CA VAL A 124 -7.36 -2.26 2.81
C VAL A 124 -6.22 -1.24 2.71
N ILE A 125 -6.52 0.06 2.68
CA ILE A 125 -5.50 1.13 2.64
C ILE A 125 -4.55 1.03 3.84
N LEU A 126 -5.08 0.89 5.05
CA LEU A 126 -4.28 0.78 6.27
C LEU A 126 -3.42 -0.49 6.29
N LEU A 127 -3.99 -1.64 5.90
CA LEU A 127 -3.25 -2.89 5.79
C LEU A 127 -2.08 -2.76 4.81
N LEU A 128 -2.34 -2.28 3.60
CA LEU A 128 -1.31 -2.10 2.58
C LEU A 128 -0.25 -1.09 3.04
N ALA A 129 -0.64 0.01 3.69
CA ALA A 129 0.29 1.01 4.22
C ALA A 129 1.26 0.40 5.25
N ILE A 130 0.76 -0.38 6.20
CA ILE A 130 1.59 -1.06 7.20
C ILE A 130 2.54 -2.07 6.53
N MET A 131 2.07 -2.77 5.49
CA MET A 131 2.84 -3.81 4.82
C MET A 131 3.95 -3.25 3.92
N ILE A 132 3.72 -2.11 3.23
CA ILE A 132 4.75 -1.49 2.38
C ILE A 132 5.72 -0.60 3.15
N PHE A 133 5.33 -0.13 4.35
CA PHE A 133 6.14 0.74 5.20
C PHE A 133 7.56 0.20 5.44
N PRO A 134 7.79 -1.05 5.91
CA PRO A 134 9.14 -1.54 6.17
C PRO A 134 9.96 -1.70 4.88
N THR A 135 9.34 -2.04 3.76
CA THR A 135 10.01 -2.15 2.46
C THR A 135 10.57 -0.80 2.00
N ILE A 136 9.73 0.25 2.03
CA ILE A 136 10.15 1.61 1.65
C ILE A 136 11.19 2.13 2.65
N THR A 137 11.01 1.88 3.94
CA THR A 137 11.94 2.33 4.99
C THR A 137 13.32 1.71 4.81
N SER A 138 13.42 0.40 4.60
CA SER A 138 14.68 -0.31 4.43
C SER A 138 15.48 0.21 3.23
N LEU A 139 14.83 0.39 2.08
CA LEU A 139 15.48 0.93 0.89
C LEU A 139 15.86 2.42 1.05
N SER A 140 15.04 3.19 1.75
CA SER A 140 15.35 4.58 2.08
C SER A 140 16.54 4.69 3.03
N ILE A 141 16.68 3.79 4.01
CA ILE A 141 17.87 3.70 4.88
C ILE A 141 19.12 3.50 4.03
N THR A 142 19.12 2.50 3.15
CA THR A 142 20.25 2.22 2.26
C THR A 142 20.60 3.41 1.36
N ALA A 143 19.58 4.07 0.79
CA ALA A 143 19.78 5.24 -0.05
C ALA A 143 20.36 6.44 0.70
N ILE A 144 19.91 6.68 1.94
CA ILE A 144 20.41 7.78 2.79
C ILE A 144 21.83 7.48 3.30
N GLU A 145 22.16 6.22 3.57
CA GLU A 145 23.51 5.82 3.98
C GLU A 145 24.53 5.91 2.85
N ALA A 146 24.09 5.74 1.61
CA ALA A 146 24.94 5.88 0.41
C ALA A 146 25.28 7.33 0.07
N VAL A 147 24.67 8.32 0.72
CA VAL A 147 24.99 9.74 0.48
C VAL A 147 26.39 10.05 0.99
N ASP A 148 27.21 10.66 0.13
CA ASP A 148 28.58 11.05 0.45
C ASP A 148 28.60 12.02 1.64
N ARG A 149 29.46 11.72 2.60
CA ARG A 149 29.65 12.54 3.81
C ARG A 149 30.20 13.92 3.50
N ASP A 150 30.97 14.07 2.43
CA ASP A 150 31.54 15.35 2.04
C ASP A 150 30.48 16.36 1.63
N LEU A 151 29.36 15.90 1.07
CA LEU A 151 28.20 16.76 0.77
C LEU A 151 27.57 17.33 2.07
N GLU A 152 27.50 16.51 3.11
CA GLU A 152 26.98 16.97 4.42
C GLU A 152 27.94 17.97 5.08
N LEU A 153 29.24 17.64 5.08
CA LEU A 153 30.27 18.52 5.65
C LEU A 153 30.35 19.85 4.91
N GLY A 154 30.27 19.81 3.56
CA GLY A 154 30.25 21.02 2.72
C GLY A 154 29.05 21.92 3.04
N SER A 155 27.85 21.33 3.22
CA SER A 155 26.65 22.06 3.60
C SER A 155 26.81 22.75 4.98
N LEU A 156 27.34 22.03 5.95
CA LEU A 156 27.59 22.57 7.31
C LEU A 156 28.65 23.67 7.28
N ALA A 157 29.71 23.51 6.48
CA ALA A 157 30.77 24.52 6.30
C ALA A 157 30.24 25.85 5.73
N LEU A 158 29.19 25.78 4.89
CA LEU A 158 28.49 26.95 4.34
C LEU A 158 27.49 27.56 5.34
N GLY A 159 27.44 27.08 6.60
CA GLY A 159 26.62 27.65 7.66
C GLY A 159 25.19 27.08 7.72
N ALA A 160 24.87 26.02 6.98
CA ALA A 160 23.58 25.36 7.11
C ALA A 160 23.46 24.64 8.46
N THR A 161 22.26 24.64 9.04
CA THR A 161 21.99 23.82 10.23
C THR A 161 21.93 22.33 9.88
N ALA A 162 22.13 21.44 10.87
CA ALA A 162 22.02 20.00 10.68
C ALA A 162 20.67 19.61 10.06
N THR A 163 19.56 20.20 10.52
CA THR A 163 18.22 19.96 9.98
C THR A 163 18.12 20.38 8.50
N GLN A 164 18.64 21.55 8.15
CA GLN A 164 18.67 22.01 6.76
C GLN A 164 19.49 21.06 5.87
N THR A 165 20.65 20.62 6.35
CA THR A 165 21.51 19.66 5.65
C THR A 165 20.78 18.33 5.43
N HIS A 166 20.11 17.79 6.45
CA HIS A 166 19.38 16.53 6.33
C HIS A 166 18.23 16.61 5.31
N PHE A 167 17.41 17.65 5.35
CA PHE A 167 16.25 17.77 4.48
C PHE A 167 16.58 18.28 3.07
N LYS A 168 17.52 19.22 2.93
CA LYS A 168 17.82 19.85 1.62
C LYS A 168 18.94 19.17 0.86
N VAL A 169 19.92 18.59 1.54
CA VAL A 169 21.08 17.96 0.90
C VAL A 169 20.93 16.44 0.90
N VAL A 170 20.81 15.82 2.07
CA VAL A 170 20.81 14.37 2.19
C VAL A 170 19.60 13.75 1.48
N LEU A 171 18.37 14.18 1.77
CA LEU A 171 17.18 13.63 1.10
C LEU A 171 17.19 13.91 -0.40
N THR A 172 17.68 15.07 -0.82
CA THR A 172 17.79 15.41 -2.25
C THR A 172 18.79 14.51 -2.96
N SER A 173 19.93 14.22 -2.34
CA SER A 173 20.95 13.31 -2.90
C SER A 173 20.47 11.85 -2.91
N ALA A 174 19.70 11.43 -1.90
CA ALA A 174 19.15 10.06 -1.78
C ALA A 174 17.86 9.85 -2.59
N LYS A 175 17.29 10.87 -3.23
CA LYS A 175 15.94 10.82 -3.83
C LYS A 175 15.74 9.65 -4.79
N SER A 176 16.70 9.32 -5.64
CA SER A 176 16.59 8.23 -6.62
C SER A 176 16.38 6.87 -5.95
N GLY A 177 17.14 6.57 -4.88
CA GLY A 177 16.98 5.36 -4.11
C GLY A 177 15.69 5.33 -3.28
N ILE A 178 15.27 6.48 -2.73
CA ILE A 178 13.99 6.62 -2.02
C ILE A 178 12.81 6.34 -2.97
N PHE A 179 12.84 6.90 -4.19
CA PHE A 179 11.82 6.63 -5.20
C PHE A 179 11.84 5.17 -5.68
N ALA A 180 13.02 4.55 -5.81
CA ALA A 180 13.11 3.12 -6.11
C ALA A 180 12.42 2.29 -5.01
N GLY A 181 12.61 2.66 -3.73
CA GLY A 181 11.89 2.06 -2.61
C GLY A 181 10.37 2.21 -2.70
N ALA A 182 9.88 3.40 -3.10
CA ALA A 182 8.46 3.63 -3.31
C ALA A 182 7.90 2.76 -4.44
N ILE A 183 8.59 2.65 -5.58
CA ILE A 183 8.17 1.81 -6.72
C ILE A 183 8.10 0.33 -6.29
N LEU A 184 9.08 -0.15 -5.54
CA LEU A 184 9.08 -1.52 -5.03
C LEU A 184 7.92 -1.76 -4.05
N GLY A 185 7.65 -0.80 -3.16
CA GLY A 185 6.49 -0.82 -2.26
C GLY A 185 5.17 -0.87 -3.03
N ILE A 186 5.02 -0.06 -4.06
CA ILE A 186 3.86 -0.07 -4.97
C ILE A 186 3.70 -1.45 -5.63
N GLY A 187 4.79 -2.01 -6.19
CA GLY A 187 4.78 -3.34 -6.80
C GLY A 187 4.30 -4.42 -5.83
N ARG A 188 4.77 -4.37 -4.57
CA ARG A 188 4.31 -5.28 -3.50
C ARG A 188 2.82 -5.11 -3.21
N ALA A 189 2.34 -3.87 -3.10
CA ALA A 189 0.92 -3.58 -2.84
C ALA A 189 0.02 -4.06 -3.98
N PHE A 190 0.43 -3.91 -5.24
CA PHE A 190 -0.32 -4.43 -6.39
C PHE A 190 -0.38 -5.96 -6.44
N GLY A 191 0.63 -6.64 -5.94
CA GLY A 191 0.69 -8.10 -5.91
C GLY A 191 -0.05 -8.75 -4.73
N GLU A 192 -0.53 -7.97 -3.75
CA GLU A 192 -1.10 -8.52 -2.52
C GLU A 192 -2.53 -9.01 -2.69
N ALA A 193 -2.69 -10.33 -2.72
CA ALA A 193 -3.98 -10.99 -2.86
C ALA A 193 -4.57 -11.44 -1.53
N THR A 194 -3.78 -12.18 -0.76
CA THR A 194 -4.23 -12.98 0.38
C THR A 194 -4.66 -12.11 1.56
N ALA A 195 -3.83 -11.17 1.96
CA ALA A 195 -4.13 -10.29 3.08
C ALA A 195 -5.28 -9.34 2.75
N VAL A 196 -5.32 -8.80 1.53
CA VAL A 196 -6.40 -7.91 1.08
C VAL A 196 -7.75 -8.63 1.05
N ALA A 197 -7.80 -9.89 0.58
CA ALA A 197 -9.05 -10.67 0.55
C ALA A 197 -9.70 -10.81 1.94
N MET A 198 -8.90 -10.80 3.02
CA MET A 198 -9.39 -10.93 4.40
C MET A 198 -10.12 -9.68 4.92
N VAL A 199 -9.86 -8.49 4.34
CA VAL A 199 -10.37 -7.20 4.86
C VAL A 199 -11.16 -6.39 3.84
N ALA A 200 -11.18 -6.79 2.56
CA ALA A 200 -11.83 -6.04 1.48
C ALA A 200 -13.35 -6.15 1.47
N GLY A 201 -13.90 -7.31 1.88
CA GLY A 201 -15.35 -7.56 1.92
C GLY A 201 -15.97 -7.94 0.57
N ASN A 202 -15.19 -8.08 -0.51
CA ASN A 202 -15.57 -8.65 -1.81
C ASN A 202 -16.83 -8.06 -2.49
N LYS A 203 -16.89 -6.76 -2.66
CA LYS A 203 -17.99 -6.07 -3.35
C LYS A 203 -18.15 -6.53 -4.81
N LEU A 204 -19.39 -6.71 -5.26
CA LEU A 204 -19.72 -7.20 -6.60
C LEU A 204 -19.98 -6.10 -7.63
N PHE A 205 -19.96 -4.84 -7.21
CA PHE A 205 -20.20 -3.67 -8.07
C PHE A 205 -19.42 -2.46 -7.55
N GLY A 206 -19.17 -1.47 -8.39
CA GLY A 206 -18.42 -0.28 -8.01
C GLY A 206 -18.18 0.65 -9.18
N PRO A 207 -17.30 1.63 -9.07
CA PRO A 207 -16.19 1.76 -8.07
C PRO A 207 -16.64 2.24 -6.69
N THR A 208 -15.78 2.02 -5.67
CA THR A 208 -16.01 2.41 -4.28
C THR A 208 -15.22 3.67 -3.96
N PHE A 209 -15.91 4.77 -3.68
CA PHE A 209 -15.30 6.04 -3.26
C PHE A 209 -15.50 6.34 -1.76
N ASN A 210 -16.39 5.61 -1.10
CA ASN A 210 -16.58 5.71 0.33
C ASN A 210 -15.55 4.83 1.07
N LEU A 211 -14.77 5.44 1.95
CA LEU A 211 -13.70 4.76 2.70
C LEU A 211 -14.23 3.67 3.64
N PHE A 212 -15.47 3.78 4.11
CA PHE A 212 -16.09 2.84 5.02
C PHE A 212 -16.90 1.73 4.32
N ASP A 213 -17.01 1.76 3.00
CA ASP A 213 -17.72 0.74 2.23
C ASP A 213 -16.79 -0.42 1.86
N ILE A 214 -17.38 -1.60 1.69
CA ILE A 214 -16.66 -2.78 1.22
C ILE A 214 -16.07 -2.54 -0.17
N THR A 215 -14.93 -3.16 -0.44
CA THR A 215 -14.22 -3.01 -1.71
C THR A 215 -13.83 -4.37 -2.29
N ARG A 216 -13.33 -4.37 -3.51
CA ARG A 216 -12.71 -5.51 -4.18
C ARG A 216 -11.54 -5.04 -5.01
N THR A 217 -10.42 -5.74 -4.95
CA THR A 217 -9.21 -5.44 -5.69
C THR A 217 -8.87 -6.57 -6.67
N LEU A 218 -8.06 -6.27 -7.70
CA LEU A 218 -7.63 -7.26 -8.70
C LEU A 218 -7.02 -8.51 -8.09
N PRO A 219 -6.07 -8.41 -7.14
CA PRO A 219 -5.46 -9.60 -6.56
C PRO A 219 -6.43 -10.40 -5.69
N SER A 220 -7.47 -9.77 -5.08
CA SER A 220 -8.45 -10.44 -4.23
C SER A 220 -9.60 -11.09 -5.00
N THR A 221 -9.56 -11.02 -6.33
CA THR A 221 -10.56 -11.62 -7.22
C THR A 221 -10.17 -13.04 -7.61
#